data_d142ac9fe4aa857b91f96a859b0a49d6
#
_entry.id   d142ac9fe4aa857b91f96a859b0a49d6
#
_cell.length_a   1.000
_cell.length_b   1.000
_cell.length_c   1.000
_cell.angle_alpha   90.00
_cell.angle_beta   90.00
_cell.angle_gamma   90.00
#
_symmetry.space_group_name_H-M   'P 1'
#
loop_
_entity.id
_entity.type
_entity.pdbx_description
1 polymer ?
#
loop_
_entity_poly.entity_id
_entity_poly.type
_entity_poly.pdbx_seq_one_letter_code
_entity_poly.pdbx_strand_id
1 'polypeptide(L)'
;MKKLWGLLAVSVFCGALGAGGAQADEPNKIKVGVLLPLTGTFAAVAETQKQGALLAIDVVNKRGGLNMPWGKVTVEGAVDDDEAKLDVGVRRYRYLVSEGIRGVGGQTWAPLAYAINAIVSKEPMPYFPVCVMAKEGFQKGKLADSTFATAYSPWTVGYMAGTSAIKTLGKKRVFFLARSDSFGWDIRDGVNEAAKQYGGQIVGYDEVPLGTNDFTTILQKVRAAKPDVFIFAQFGADAVALLKQVNQMGLGKEMTIFNAFITNVVAKGVPAEALQGVHAMHYFYYDLSNFEDKEAAKSAQEFTELFRSKYGTPPDAYAAIAYIAYMELFRGFEAAKSLDAKKVSEALMAGTAEFNTIKGPAKWRQDHAAVYKHAAFLVKGKGAEERKNEWDVFSVVGSQGGDEVMPTLKSLGY
;
A
#
# COMPACT_ATOMS: atom_id res chain seq x y z
N MET A 1 8.19 39.92 -89.63
CA MET A 1 9.00 40.04 -88.48
C MET A 1 8.14 40.64 -87.33
N LYS A 2 7.51 39.83 -86.52
CA LYS A 2 6.78 40.26 -85.29
C LYS A 2 7.09 39.25 -84.16
N LYS A 3 7.77 39.72 -83.11
CA LYS A 3 8.09 38.96 -81.95
C LYS A 3 6.87 38.95 -81.04
N LEU A 4 6.35 37.76 -80.68
CA LEU A 4 5.40 37.56 -79.61
C LEU A 4 6.19 37.29 -78.34
N TRP A 5 5.92 38.07 -77.29
CA TRP A 5 6.34 37.81 -75.91
C TRP A 5 5.19 37.10 -75.16
N GLY A 6 5.45 35.88 -74.69
CA GLY A 6 4.54 35.17 -73.80
C GLY A 6 4.88 35.47 -72.36
N LEU A 7 3.90 35.97 -71.58
CA LEU A 7 3.98 36.11 -70.14
C LEU A 7 3.75 34.73 -69.50
N LEU A 8 4.74 34.27 -68.74
CA LEU A 8 4.57 33.15 -67.81
C LEU A 8 4.01 33.71 -66.52
N ALA A 9 2.76 33.32 -66.13
CA ALA A 9 2.20 33.57 -64.83
C ALA A 9 2.69 32.44 -63.86
N VAL A 10 3.49 32.81 -62.90
CA VAL A 10 3.90 31.90 -61.79
C VAL A 10 2.83 31.96 -60.71
N SER A 11 2.01 30.89 -60.60
CA SER A 11 1.06 30.70 -59.53
C SER A 11 1.82 30.22 -58.32
N VAL A 12 1.97 31.08 -57.29
CA VAL A 12 2.48 30.70 -56.00
C VAL A 12 1.36 29.96 -55.23
N PHE A 13 1.50 28.65 -55.13
CA PHE A 13 0.64 27.82 -54.32
C PHE A 13 1.13 27.94 -52.86
N CYS A 14 0.52 28.82 -52.07
CA CYS A 14 0.68 28.82 -50.60
C CYS A 14 0.02 27.57 -50.04
N GLY A 15 0.81 26.49 -49.87
CA GLY A 15 0.41 25.35 -49.09
C GLY A 15 0.33 25.72 -47.61
N ALA A 16 -0.90 25.85 -47.11
CA ALA A 16 -1.12 25.90 -45.64
C ALA A 16 -0.63 24.58 -45.04
N LEU A 17 0.55 24.61 -44.43
CA LEU A 17 0.99 23.56 -43.51
C LEU A 17 0.04 23.63 -42.32
N GLY A 18 -1.03 22.84 -42.35
CA GLY A 18 -1.83 22.51 -41.19
C GLY A 18 -0.91 21.84 -40.17
N ALA A 19 -0.65 22.56 -39.08
CA ALA A 19 -0.09 21.94 -37.88
C ALA A 19 -1.10 20.89 -37.44
N GLY A 20 -0.91 19.65 -37.88
CA GLY A 20 -1.56 18.49 -37.32
C GLY A 20 -1.10 18.37 -35.88
N GLY A 21 -1.85 19.01 -34.98
CA GLY A 21 -1.75 18.67 -33.57
C GLY A 21 -1.96 17.15 -33.44
N ALA A 22 -0.99 16.45 -32.89
CA ALA A 22 -1.17 15.04 -32.56
C ALA A 22 -2.47 14.93 -31.74
N GLN A 23 -3.51 14.42 -32.38
CA GLN A 23 -4.79 14.17 -31.75
C GLN A 23 -4.50 13.14 -30.65
N ALA A 24 -4.66 13.53 -29.40
CA ALA A 24 -4.45 12.62 -28.30
C ALA A 24 -5.32 11.39 -28.55
N ASP A 25 -4.71 10.22 -28.48
CA ASP A 25 -5.37 8.95 -28.70
C ASP A 25 -6.58 8.88 -27.74
N GLU A 26 -7.79 8.87 -28.24
CA GLU A 26 -9.07 8.84 -27.52
C GLU A 26 -9.62 7.39 -27.51
N PRO A 27 -8.96 6.46 -26.81
CA PRO A 27 -9.32 5.05 -26.87
C PRO A 27 -10.64 4.79 -26.12
N ASN A 28 -11.48 3.90 -26.65
CA ASN A 28 -12.66 3.38 -25.95
C ASN A 28 -12.30 2.28 -24.92
N LYS A 29 -11.05 1.84 -24.91
CA LYS A 29 -10.48 0.85 -23.98
C LYS A 29 -9.03 1.21 -23.66
N ILE A 30 -8.66 1.14 -22.36
CA ILE A 30 -7.27 1.32 -21.92
C ILE A 30 -6.78 0.07 -21.17
N LYS A 31 -5.46 -0.12 -21.22
CA LYS A 31 -4.77 -1.10 -20.37
C LYS A 31 -4.12 -0.41 -19.16
N VAL A 32 -4.14 -1.06 -18.00
CA VAL A 32 -3.36 -0.67 -16.82
C VAL A 32 -2.50 -1.84 -16.36
N GLY A 33 -1.26 -1.58 -16.02
CA GLY A 33 -0.32 -2.61 -15.56
C GLY A 33 -0.62 -3.07 -14.14
N VAL A 34 -0.56 -4.39 -13.89
CA VAL A 34 -0.66 -5.05 -12.59
C VAL A 34 0.59 -5.93 -12.46
N LEU A 35 1.69 -5.33 -11.99
CA LEU A 35 3.00 -5.98 -11.93
C LEU A 35 3.29 -6.41 -10.49
N LEU A 36 3.32 -7.71 -10.24
CA LEU A 36 3.37 -8.29 -8.89
C LEU A 36 4.25 -9.54 -8.86
N PRO A 37 4.88 -9.90 -7.72
CA PRO A 37 5.63 -11.15 -7.56
C PRO A 37 4.68 -12.33 -7.34
N LEU A 38 4.06 -12.81 -8.43
CA LEU A 38 3.06 -13.90 -8.38
C LEU A 38 3.69 -15.27 -8.14
N THR A 39 5.01 -15.36 -8.21
CA THR A 39 5.80 -16.54 -7.85
C THR A 39 6.80 -16.21 -6.74
N GLY A 40 7.31 -17.24 -6.03
CA GLY A 40 8.31 -17.09 -4.97
C GLY A 40 7.74 -16.68 -3.60
N THR A 41 8.58 -16.04 -2.79
CA THR A 41 8.33 -15.77 -1.36
C THR A 41 7.09 -14.91 -1.08
N PHE A 42 6.72 -14.02 -2.00
CA PHE A 42 5.60 -13.09 -1.82
C PHE A 42 4.31 -13.53 -2.53
N ALA A 43 4.30 -14.70 -3.20
CA ALA A 43 3.20 -15.13 -4.04
C ALA A 43 1.82 -15.07 -3.35
N ALA A 44 1.71 -15.52 -2.12
CA ALA A 44 0.45 -15.53 -1.38
C ALA A 44 -0.13 -14.11 -1.15
N VAL A 45 0.72 -13.14 -0.80
CA VAL A 45 0.32 -11.74 -0.63
C VAL A 45 0.06 -11.06 -1.98
N ALA A 46 0.89 -11.34 -2.98
CA ALA A 46 0.76 -10.81 -4.33
C ALA A 46 -0.54 -11.27 -5.00
N GLU A 47 -0.98 -12.51 -4.75
CA GLU A 47 -2.28 -12.98 -5.22
C GLU A 47 -3.44 -12.14 -4.67
N THR A 48 -3.41 -11.79 -3.37
CA THR A 48 -4.45 -10.93 -2.79
C THR A 48 -4.40 -9.51 -3.36
N GLN A 49 -3.21 -8.97 -3.63
CA GLN A 49 -3.05 -7.67 -4.33
C GLN A 49 -3.63 -7.71 -5.74
N LYS A 50 -3.34 -8.78 -6.51
CA LYS A 50 -3.93 -8.98 -7.84
C LYS A 50 -5.45 -8.99 -7.77
N GLN A 51 -6.01 -9.73 -6.82
CA GLN A 51 -7.46 -9.78 -6.61
C GLN A 51 -8.05 -8.41 -6.32
N GLY A 52 -7.42 -7.60 -5.47
CA GLY A 52 -7.83 -6.22 -5.17
C GLY A 52 -7.80 -5.32 -6.42
N ALA A 53 -6.72 -5.36 -7.19
CA ALA A 53 -6.56 -4.60 -8.44
C ALA A 53 -7.64 -4.99 -9.48
N LEU A 54 -7.82 -6.28 -9.71
CA LEU A 54 -8.82 -6.78 -10.68
C LEU A 54 -10.26 -6.52 -10.22
N LEU A 55 -10.52 -6.47 -8.92
CA LEU A 55 -11.84 -6.07 -8.41
C LEU A 55 -12.12 -4.59 -8.68
N ALA A 56 -11.12 -3.69 -8.52
CA ALA A 56 -11.26 -2.27 -8.84
C ALA A 56 -11.59 -2.07 -10.33
N ILE A 57 -10.91 -2.80 -11.21
CA ILE A 57 -11.18 -2.80 -12.66
C ILE A 57 -12.61 -3.26 -12.95
N ASP A 58 -13.05 -4.36 -12.34
CA ASP A 58 -14.41 -4.87 -12.51
C ASP A 58 -15.49 -3.88 -12.05
N VAL A 59 -15.28 -3.22 -10.91
CA VAL A 59 -16.21 -2.21 -10.37
C VAL A 59 -16.35 -1.05 -11.35
N VAL A 60 -15.24 -0.57 -11.92
CA VAL A 60 -15.27 0.50 -12.92
C VAL A 60 -15.99 0.03 -14.19
N ASN A 61 -15.66 -1.14 -14.70
CA ASN A 61 -16.29 -1.68 -15.92
C ASN A 61 -17.80 -1.95 -15.76
N LYS A 62 -18.24 -2.45 -14.57
CA LYS A 62 -19.65 -2.66 -14.26
C LYS A 62 -20.47 -1.37 -14.26
N ARG A 63 -19.88 -0.22 -13.94
CA ARG A 63 -20.56 1.09 -14.05
C ARG A 63 -20.50 1.68 -15.47
N GLY A 64 -20.03 0.91 -16.45
CA GLY A 64 -19.91 1.29 -17.86
C GLY A 64 -18.57 1.86 -18.25
N GLY A 65 -17.53 1.78 -17.40
CA GLY A 65 -16.19 2.29 -17.63
C GLY A 65 -15.93 3.68 -17.03
N LEU A 66 -14.76 4.22 -17.33
CA LEU A 66 -14.35 5.58 -16.93
C LEU A 66 -15.13 6.64 -17.71
N ASN A 67 -15.49 7.74 -17.03
CA ASN A 67 -16.13 8.90 -17.64
C ASN A 67 -15.08 9.85 -18.22
N MET A 68 -14.71 9.66 -19.49
CA MET A 68 -13.75 10.51 -20.16
C MET A 68 -14.46 11.53 -21.08
N PRO A 69 -13.82 12.65 -21.43
CA PRO A 69 -14.45 13.66 -22.30
C PRO A 69 -14.90 13.14 -23.67
N TRP A 70 -14.27 12.07 -24.14
CA TRP A 70 -14.58 11.42 -25.42
C TRP A 70 -15.53 10.21 -25.30
N GLY A 71 -16.04 9.95 -24.09
CA GLY A 71 -17.03 8.89 -23.85
C GLY A 71 -16.64 7.93 -22.73
N LYS A 72 -17.35 6.83 -22.67
CA LYS A 72 -17.09 5.75 -21.71
C LYS A 72 -15.90 4.91 -22.18
N VAL A 73 -14.94 4.67 -21.26
CA VAL A 73 -13.70 3.93 -21.54
C VAL A 73 -13.61 2.72 -20.62
N THR A 74 -13.59 1.54 -21.20
CA THR A 74 -13.39 0.29 -20.43
C THR A 74 -11.92 0.10 -20.06
N VAL A 75 -11.66 -0.62 -18.99
CA VAL A 75 -10.31 -0.86 -18.46
C VAL A 75 -9.98 -2.34 -18.53
N GLU A 76 -8.79 -2.66 -19.00
CA GLU A 76 -8.21 -4.01 -18.96
C GLU A 76 -6.97 -4.02 -18.05
N GLY A 77 -6.86 -5.03 -17.18
CA GLY A 77 -5.67 -5.27 -16.36
C GLY A 77 -4.65 -6.13 -17.10
N ALA A 78 -3.47 -5.59 -17.40
CA ALA A 78 -2.34 -6.33 -17.91
C ALA A 78 -1.51 -6.85 -16.74
N VAL A 79 -1.77 -8.10 -16.33
CA VAL A 79 -1.12 -8.75 -15.19
C VAL A 79 0.21 -9.37 -15.62
N ASP A 80 1.29 -9.13 -14.87
CA ASP A 80 2.59 -9.74 -15.12
C ASP A 80 3.31 -10.08 -13.81
N ASP A 81 4.25 -11.04 -13.87
CA ASP A 81 5.01 -11.56 -12.73
C ASP A 81 6.42 -10.97 -12.70
N ASP A 82 6.77 -10.28 -11.63
CA ASP A 82 8.12 -9.75 -11.41
C ASP A 82 9.06 -10.75 -10.71
N GLU A 83 8.55 -11.92 -10.32
CA GLU A 83 9.26 -13.01 -9.65
C GLU A 83 10.01 -12.58 -8.37
N ALA A 84 9.69 -11.42 -7.79
CA ALA A 84 10.47 -10.76 -6.74
C ALA A 84 11.96 -10.54 -7.13
N LYS A 85 12.25 -10.33 -8.42
CA LYS A 85 13.58 -10.08 -8.97
C LYS A 85 13.63 -8.72 -9.64
N LEU A 86 14.63 -7.91 -9.28
CA LEU A 86 14.71 -6.52 -9.73
C LEU A 86 14.84 -6.40 -11.26
N ASP A 87 15.74 -7.18 -11.85
CA ASP A 87 15.98 -7.20 -13.29
C ASP A 87 14.76 -7.71 -14.08
N VAL A 88 14.11 -8.77 -13.59
CA VAL A 88 12.87 -9.29 -14.17
C VAL A 88 11.77 -8.21 -14.09
N GLY A 89 11.54 -7.64 -12.92
CA GLY A 89 10.50 -6.65 -12.71
C GLY A 89 10.68 -5.41 -13.60
N VAL A 90 11.90 -4.88 -13.73
CA VAL A 90 12.18 -3.74 -14.64
C VAL A 90 11.93 -4.13 -16.11
N ARG A 91 12.33 -5.32 -16.53
CA ARG A 91 12.08 -5.81 -17.89
C ARG A 91 10.59 -5.99 -18.15
N ARG A 92 9.84 -6.55 -17.21
CA ARG A 92 8.37 -6.72 -17.32
C ARG A 92 7.63 -5.39 -17.31
N TYR A 93 8.07 -4.44 -16.49
CA TYR A 93 7.52 -3.07 -16.54
C TYR A 93 7.68 -2.45 -17.95
N ARG A 94 8.89 -2.52 -18.55
CA ARG A 94 9.13 -1.99 -19.89
C ARG A 94 8.32 -2.73 -20.97
N TYR A 95 8.13 -4.03 -20.81
CA TYR A 95 7.24 -4.80 -21.68
C TYR A 95 5.80 -4.30 -21.59
N LEU A 96 5.26 -4.12 -20.37
CA LEU A 96 3.91 -3.57 -20.18
C LEU A 96 3.76 -2.17 -20.79
N VAL A 97 4.79 -1.32 -20.67
CA VAL A 97 4.81 0.00 -21.32
C VAL A 97 4.72 -0.15 -22.85
N SER A 98 5.48 -1.07 -23.46
CA SER A 98 5.42 -1.34 -24.90
C SER A 98 4.06 -1.90 -25.35
N GLU A 99 3.32 -2.56 -24.47
CA GLU A 99 1.93 -2.99 -24.68
C GLU A 99 0.90 -1.86 -24.53
N GLY A 100 1.34 -0.64 -24.26
CA GLY A 100 0.52 0.57 -24.26
C GLY A 100 -0.29 0.77 -22.98
N ILE A 101 0.19 0.33 -21.82
CA ILE A 101 -0.47 0.66 -20.54
C ILE A 101 -0.51 2.19 -20.32
N ARG A 102 -1.55 2.68 -19.65
CA ARG A 102 -1.77 4.10 -19.34
C ARG A 102 -1.58 4.45 -17.85
N GLY A 103 -1.25 3.49 -17.05
CA GLY A 103 -0.92 3.60 -15.63
C GLY A 103 -0.50 2.25 -15.09
N VAL A 104 0.17 2.22 -13.97
CA VAL A 104 0.66 0.99 -13.36
C VAL A 104 0.53 1.04 -11.84
N GLY A 105 0.12 -0.08 -11.29
CA GLY A 105 0.22 -0.39 -9.86
C GLY A 105 0.87 -1.74 -9.67
N GLY A 106 1.19 -2.05 -8.43
CA GLY A 106 1.81 -3.32 -8.12
C GLY A 106 3.01 -3.18 -7.20
N GLN A 107 3.94 -4.12 -7.34
CA GLN A 107 5.15 -4.29 -6.55
C GLN A 107 4.86 -4.51 -5.06
N THR A 108 5.14 -5.72 -4.60
CA THR A 108 4.97 -6.08 -3.18
C THR A 108 6.20 -5.66 -2.36
N TRP A 109 7.36 -5.46 -2.99
CA TRP A 109 8.61 -5.14 -2.32
C TRP A 109 9.27 -3.86 -2.83
N ALA A 110 9.80 -3.07 -1.89
CA ALA A 110 10.25 -1.70 -2.11
C ALA A 110 11.37 -1.52 -3.16
N PRO A 111 12.40 -2.38 -3.29
CA PRO A 111 13.46 -2.18 -4.28
C PRO A 111 12.95 -2.03 -5.72
N LEU A 112 11.98 -2.85 -6.14
CA LEU A 112 11.38 -2.69 -7.48
C LEU A 112 10.53 -1.43 -7.58
N ALA A 113 9.79 -1.07 -6.51
CA ALA A 113 9.02 0.16 -6.49
C ALA A 113 9.91 1.39 -6.67
N TYR A 114 11.09 1.44 -6.04
CA TYR A 114 12.07 2.52 -6.24
C TYR A 114 12.64 2.54 -7.65
N ALA A 115 12.93 1.37 -8.24
CA ALA A 115 13.43 1.28 -9.60
C ALA A 115 12.40 1.80 -10.62
N ILE A 116 11.12 1.44 -10.48
CA ILE A 116 10.05 1.95 -11.33
C ILE A 116 9.85 3.45 -11.09
N ASN A 117 9.85 3.92 -9.84
CA ASN A 117 9.78 5.35 -9.53
C ASN A 117 10.89 6.15 -10.23
N ALA A 118 12.13 5.62 -10.26
CA ALA A 118 13.23 6.26 -10.97
C ALA A 118 13.05 6.27 -12.50
N ILE A 119 12.31 5.31 -13.07
CA ILE A 119 11.95 5.31 -14.50
C ILE A 119 10.85 6.35 -14.74
N VAL A 120 9.75 6.34 -13.99
CA VAL A 120 8.63 7.26 -14.20
C VAL A 120 8.97 8.71 -13.87
N SER A 121 10.05 8.98 -13.15
CA SER A 121 10.58 10.34 -12.98
C SER A 121 11.14 10.93 -14.28
N LYS A 122 11.53 10.09 -15.24
CA LYS A 122 12.09 10.47 -16.53
C LYS A 122 11.10 10.25 -17.69
N GLU A 123 10.30 9.23 -17.58
CA GLU A 123 9.28 8.78 -18.53
C GLU A 123 7.91 8.77 -17.82
N PRO A 124 7.26 9.95 -17.62
CA PRO A 124 6.11 10.08 -16.74
C PRO A 124 4.96 9.12 -17.08
N MET A 125 4.52 8.37 -16.06
CA MET A 125 3.34 7.50 -16.11
C MET A 125 2.67 7.53 -14.73
N PRO A 126 1.33 7.57 -14.62
CA PRO A 126 0.65 7.43 -13.33
C PRO A 126 1.05 6.11 -12.67
N TYR A 127 1.69 6.20 -11.50
CA TYR A 127 2.27 5.07 -10.79
C TYR A 127 1.77 4.99 -9.34
N PHE A 128 1.21 3.84 -8.99
CA PHE A 128 0.62 3.58 -7.67
C PHE A 128 1.24 2.33 -7.05
N PRO A 129 2.41 2.44 -6.38
CA PRO A 129 3.00 1.30 -5.67
C PRO A 129 2.06 0.81 -4.57
N VAL A 130 1.87 -0.51 -4.48
CA VAL A 130 1.03 -1.15 -3.47
C VAL A 130 1.87 -1.83 -2.37
N CYS A 131 3.12 -1.42 -2.24
CA CYS A 131 4.03 -1.85 -1.18
C CYS A 131 4.25 -0.77 -0.14
N VAL A 132 4.79 -1.18 0.98
CA VAL A 132 5.25 -0.30 2.07
C VAL A 132 6.64 0.23 1.71
N MET A 133 6.74 1.50 1.31
CA MET A 133 8.00 2.16 0.95
C MET A 133 8.64 2.78 2.18
N ALA A 134 9.98 2.70 2.31
CA ALA A 134 10.71 3.29 3.42
C ALA A 134 10.53 4.81 3.49
N LYS A 135 10.66 5.38 4.70
CA LYS A 135 10.50 6.81 4.99
C LYS A 135 11.37 7.70 4.07
N GLU A 136 12.60 7.27 3.79
CA GLU A 136 13.51 8.00 2.90
C GLU A 136 12.96 8.18 1.48
N GLY A 137 12.11 7.27 1.02
CA GLY A 137 11.46 7.37 -0.29
C GLY A 137 10.52 8.57 -0.40
N PHE A 138 9.99 9.05 0.73
CA PHE A 138 9.09 10.21 0.79
C PHE A 138 9.81 11.54 1.00
N GLN A 139 11.14 11.55 1.10
CA GLN A 139 11.89 12.81 1.16
C GLN A 139 11.67 13.64 -0.11
N LYS A 140 11.67 14.97 0.06
CA LYS A 140 11.44 15.92 -1.03
C LYS A 140 12.34 15.62 -2.24
N GLY A 141 11.71 15.48 -3.40
CA GLY A 141 12.38 15.18 -4.67
C GLY A 141 12.78 13.71 -4.88
N LYS A 142 12.36 12.78 -3.99
CA LYS A 142 12.63 11.34 -4.16
C LYS A 142 11.51 10.62 -4.91
N LEU A 143 10.25 10.95 -4.64
CA LEU A 143 9.15 10.44 -5.45
C LEU A 143 9.02 11.26 -6.74
N ALA A 144 8.72 10.58 -7.84
CA ALA A 144 8.32 11.24 -9.08
C ALA A 144 6.95 11.92 -8.89
N ASP A 145 6.71 13.03 -9.58
CA ASP A 145 5.44 13.77 -9.51
C ASP A 145 4.22 12.93 -9.91
N SER A 146 4.43 11.84 -10.65
CA SER A 146 3.39 10.90 -11.06
C SER A 146 3.25 9.66 -10.16
N THR A 147 4.00 9.58 -9.05
CA THR A 147 3.96 8.47 -8.09
C THR A 147 3.14 8.83 -6.88
N PHE A 148 2.15 7.99 -6.53
CA PHE A 148 1.23 8.17 -5.40
C PHE A 148 1.19 6.91 -4.53
N ALA A 149 1.65 7.00 -3.28
CA ALA A 149 1.74 5.86 -2.37
C ALA A 149 0.48 5.73 -1.50
N THR A 150 -0.29 4.66 -1.73
CA THR A 150 -1.50 4.35 -0.93
C THR A 150 -1.20 3.54 0.33
N ALA A 151 -0.01 2.94 0.45
CA ALA A 151 0.47 2.34 1.68
C ALA A 151 1.36 3.32 2.46
N TYR A 152 1.31 3.24 3.78
CA TYR A 152 2.17 4.04 4.64
C TYR A 152 3.58 3.44 4.76
N SER A 153 4.56 4.24 5.25
CA SER A 153 5.94 3.76 5.44
C SER A 153 6.06 2.78 6.63
N PRO A 154 7.10 1.93 6.67
CA PRO A 154 7.41 1.11 7.85
C PRO A 154 7.62 1.96 9.10
N TRP A 155 8.17 3.16 8.98
CA TRP A 155 8.27 4.09 10.10
C TRP A 155 6.90 4.42 10.70
N THR A 156 5.89 4.70 9.86
CA THR A 156 4.51 4.94 10.29
C THR A 156 3.93 3.71 10.99
N VAL A 157 4.20 2.51 10.47
CA VAL A 157 3.82 1.24 11.11
C VAL A 157 4.38 1.15 12.52
N GLY A 158 5.69 1.41 12.68
CA GLY A 158 6.38 1.38 13.97
C GLY A 158 5.85 2.44 14.94
N TYR A 159 5.62 3.65 14.44
CA TYR A 159 5.07 4.74 15.24
C TYR A 159 3.68 4.43 15.76
N MET A 160 2.79 3.88 14.92
CA MET A 160 1.46 3.45 15.33
C MET A 160 1.51 2.27 16.32
N ALA A 161 2.40 1.31 16.09
CA ALA A 161 2.59 0.18 17.03
C ALA A 161 3.08 0.65 18.40
N GLY A 162 4.11 1.52 18.40
CA GLY A 162 4.63 2.13 19.63
C GLY A 162 3.59 3.00 20.35
N THR A 163 2.86 3.83 19.61
CA THR A 163 1.77 4.66 20.16
C THR A 163 0.67 3.78 20.77
N SER A 164 0.25 2.74 20.06
CA SER A 164 -0.75 1.79 20.59
C SER A 164 -0.27 1.12 21.86
N ALA A 165 0.95 0.60 21.87
CA ALA A 165 1.51 -0.08 23.03
C ALA A 165 1.69 0.88 24.22
N ILE A 166 2.30 2.04 24.01
CA ILE A 166 2.75 2.93 25.09
C ILE A 166 1.64 3.85 25.57
N LYS A 167 0.91 4.50 24.65
CA LYS A 167 -0.14 5.48 24.97
C LYS A 167 -1.47 4.77 25.23
N THR A 168 -1.91 3.89 24.32
CA THR A 168 -3.25 3.28 24.39
C THR A 168 -3.31 2.14 25.40
N LEU A 169 -2.33 1.20 25.37
CA LEU A 169 -2.30 0.05 26.29
C LEU A 169 -1.53 0.31 27.58
N GLY A 170 -0.90 1.49 27.74
CA GLY A 170 -0.17 1.87 28.97
C GLY A 170 1.13 1.10 29.22
N LYS A 171 1.71 0.43 28.21
CA LYS A 171 2.88 -0.43 28.33
C LYS A 171 4.16 0.38 28.12
N LYS A 172 4.86 0.72 29.20
CA LYS A 172 5.97 1.69 29.15
C LYS A 172 7.33 1.05 28.87
N ARG A 173 7.55 -0.19 29.26
CA ARG A 173 8.82 -0.91 29.08
C ARG A 173 8.73 -1.77 27.82
N VAL A 174 9.42 -1.36 26.76
CA VAL A 174 9.35 -1.97 25.43
C VAL A 174 10.61 -2.77 25.14
N PHE A 175 10.48 -4.05 24.79
CA PHE A 175 11.51 -4.78 24.05
C PHE A 175 11.11 -4.81 22.57
N PHE A 176 12.03 -4.44 21.69
CA PHE A 176 11.76 -4.45 20.24
C PHE A 176 12.65 -5.44 19.51
N LEU A 177 12.05 -6.30 18.67
CA LEU A 177 12.75 -7.20 17.77
C LEU A 177 12.56 -6.75 16.33
N ALA A 178 13.64 -6.31 15.69
CA ALA A 178 13.64 -5.92 14.29
C ALA A 178 13.89 -7.11 13.34
N ARG A 179 13.53 -6.91 12.08
CA ARG A 179 14.14 -7.62 10.96
C ARG A 179 15.41 -6.86 10.56
N SER A 180 16.53 -7.56 10.26
CA SER A 180 17.83 -6.96 9.92
C SER A 180 17.85 -6.38 8.50
N ASP A 181 16.95 -5.47 8.20
CA ASP A 181 16.88 -4.74 6.93
C ASP A 181 16.18 -3.38 7.10
N SER A 182 16.11 -2.60 6.02
CA SER A 182 15.50 -1.26 6.02
C SER A 182 14.05 -1.25 6.52
N PHE A 183 13.27 -2.31 6.27
CA PHE A 183 11.90 -2.42 6.78
C PHE A 183 11.88 -2.50 8.32
N GLY A 184 12.70 -3.40 8.90
CA GLY A 184 12.76 -3.56 10.36
C GLY A 184 13.37 -2.35 11.06
N TRP A 185 14.39 -1.72 10.47
CA TRP A 185 15.02 -0.51 11.04
C TRP A 185 14.08 0.70 11.02
N ASP A 186 13.33 0.90 9.93
CA ASP A 186 12.31 1.95 9.87
C ASP A 186 11.22 1.76 10.95
N ILE A 187 10.73 0.52 11.14
CA ILE A 187 9.76 0.22 12.20
C ILE A 187 10.35 0.52 13.58
N ARG A 188 11.60 0.11 13.84
CA ARG A 188 12.33 0.45 15.07
C ARG A 188 12.33 1.95 15.31
N ASP A 189 12.66 2.74 14.31
CA ASP A 189 12.79 4.19 14.43
C ASP A 189 11.41 4.84 14.71
N GLY A 190 10.33 4.29 14.14
CA GLY A 190 8.97 4.69 14.48
C GLY A 190 8.59 4.35 15.93
N VAL A 191 8.92 3.15 16.41
CA VAL A 191 8.70 2.73 17.81
C VAL A 191 9.50 3.62 18.76
N ASN A 192 10.75 3.93 18.43
CA ASN A 192 11.60 4.82 19.23
C ASN A 192 11.03 6.23 19.34
N GLU A 193 10.50 6.78 18.24
CA GLU A 193 9.84 8.10 18.24
C GLU A 193 8.58 8.10 19.11
N ALA A 194 7.75 7.07 19.02
CA ALA A 194 6.59 6.91 19.88
C ALA A 194 7.00 6.77 21.36
N ALA A 195 8.05 6.01 21.66
CA ALA A 195 8.57 5.87 23.00
C ALA A 195 9.03 7.21 23.58
N LYS A 196 9.78 7.97 22.81
CA LYS A 196 10.23 9.32 23.18
C LYS A 196 9.04 10.27 23.44
N GLN A 197 8.04 10.25 22.55
CA GLN A 197 6.90 11.15 22.64
C GLN A 197 5.96 10.84 23.80
N TYR A 198 5.74 9.54 24.11
CA TYR A 198 4.75 9.12 25.09
C TYR A 198 5.35 8.57 26.40
N GLY A 199 6.63 8.80 26.64
CA GLY A 199 7.33 8.42 27.88
C GLY A 199 7.47 6.91 28.03
N GLY A 200 7.73 6.20 26.92
CA GLY A 200 8.13 4.80 26.93
C GLY A 200 9.65 4.65 27.11
N GLN A 201 10.08 3.48 27.53
CA GLN A 201 11.49 3.11 27.68
C GLN A 201 11.78 1.86 26.84
N ILE A 202 12.77 1.94 25.94
CA ILE A 202 13.30 0.76 25.25
C ILE A 202 14.22 0.03 26.22
N VAL A 203 13.77 -1.11 26.75
CA VAL A 203 14.52 -1.91 27.73
C VAL A 203 15.34 -3.03 27.09
N GLY A 204 15.16 -3.23 25.78
CA GLY A 204 15.93 -4.19 25.00
C GLY A 204 15.65 -4.05 23.50
N TYR A 205 16.67 -4.40 22.74
CA TYR A 205 16.64 -4.41 21.27
C TYR A 205 17.43 -5.60 20.76
N ASP A 206 16.90 -6.25 19.75
CA ASP A 206 17.64 -7.27 18.98
C ASP A 206 17.16 -7.25 17.53
N GLU A 207 17.90 -7.89 16.63
CA GLU A 207 17.51 -8.03 15.24
C GLU A 207 17.91 -9.38 14.66
N VAL A 208 17.11 -9.87 13.71
CA VAL A 208 17.35 -11.13 13.02
C VAL A 208 17.12 -10.99 11.52
N PRO A 209 17.84 -11.75 10.68
CA PRO A 209 17.62 -11.73 9.25
C PRO A 209 16.25 -12.32 8.87
N LEU A 210 15.75 -11.93 7.68
CA LEU A 210 14.59 -12.55 7.06
C LEU A 210 14.84 -14.06 6.86
N GLY A 211 13.84 -14.89 7.14
CA GLY A 211 13.92 -16.36 7.08
C GLY A 211 14.36 -17.01 8.40
N THR A 212 14.50 -16.23 9.48
CA THR A 212 14.75 -16.78 10.82
C THR A 212 13.54 -17.60 11.28
N ASN A 213 13.79 -18.81 11.75
CA ASN A 213 12.75 -19.74 12.23
C ASN A 213 12.96 -20.23 13.68
N ASP A 214 14.13 -19.95 14.27
CA ASP A 214 14.41 -20.22 15.69
C ASP A 214 14.70 -18.90 16.42
N PHE A 215 13.83 -18.57 17.37
CA PHE A 215 13.88 -17.37 18.18
C PHE A 215 14.19 -17.64 19.66
N THR A 216 14.50 -18.89 20.02
CA THR A 216 14.66 -19.33 21.41
C THR A 216 15.61 -18.43 22.21
N THR A 217 16.79 -18.13 21.66
CA THR A 217 17.80 -17.28 22.33
C THR A 217 17.28 -15.85 22.50
N ILE A 218 16.60 -15.30 21.49
CA ILE A 218 16.03 -13.95 21.56
C ILE A 218 14.91 -13.89 22.61
N LEU A 219 14.02 -14.87 22.63
CA LEU A 219 12.91 -14.93 23.60
C LEU A 219 13.39 -15.09 25.05
N GLN A 220 14.52 -15.74 25.27
CA GLN A 220 15.18 -15.76 26.60
C GLN A 220 15.69 -14.37 27.00
N LYS A 221 16.29 -13.59 26.06
CA LYS A 221 16.68 -12.20 26.31
C LYS A 221 15.47 -11.32 26.60
N VAL A 222 14.37 -11.47 25.82
CA VAL A 222 13.09 -10.76 26.06
C VAL A 222 12.60 -11.01 27.48
N ARG A 223 12.52 -12.29 27.90
CA ARG A 223 12.08 -12.64 29.26
C ARG A 223 12.99 -12.03 30.35
N ALA A 224 14.32 -12.09 30.15
CA ALA A 224 15.29 -11.53 31.08
C ALA A 224 15.16 -10.01 31.26
N ALA A 225 14.81 -9.28 30.20
CA ALA A 225 14.61 -7.83 30.21
C ALA A 225 13.31 -7.40 30.93
N LYS A 226 12.37 -8.32 31.17
CA LYS A 226 11.06 -8.08 31.82
C LYS A 226 10.35 -6.85 31.26
N PRO A 227 10.07 -6.79 29.94
CA PRO A 227 9.32 -5.68 29.37
C PRO A 227 7.84 -5.75 29.72
N ASP A 228 7.10 -4.63 29.63
CA ASP A 228 5.63 -4.62 29.68
C ASP A 228 5.04 -5.09 28.35
N VAL A 229 5.78 -4.86 27.26
CA VAL A 229 5.40 -5.25 25.91
C VAL A 229 6.61 -5.70 25.08
N PHE A 230 6.42 -6.80 24.37
CA PHE A 230 7.33 -7.26 23.32
C PHE A 230 6.74 -6.89 21.95
N ILE A 231 7.35 -5.90 21.27
CA ILE A 231 6.98 -5.48 19.92
C ILE A 231 7.95 -6.13 18.93
N PHE A 232 7.44 -6.66 17.83
CA PHE A 232 8.29 -7.27 16.81
C PHE A 232 7.83 -6.93 15.38
N ALA A 233 8.79 -6.89 14.45
CA ALA A 233 8.62 -6.52 13.04
C ALA A 233 8.64 -7.72 12.08
N GLN A 234 8.66 -8.94 12.59
CA GLN A 234 8.65 -10.16 11.77
C GLN A 234 7.33 -10.27 11.02
N PHE A 235 7.40 -10.77 9.78
CA PHE A 235 6.27 -10.90 8.87
C PHE A 235 6.27 -12.26 8.18
N GLY A 236 5.12 -12.69 7.65
CA GLY A 236 5.00 -13.96 6.93
C GLY A 236 5.32 -15.18 7.81
N ALA A 237 6.10 -16.11 7.27
CA ALA A 237 6.46 -17.36 7.97
C ALA A 237 7.25 -17.11 9.27
N ASP A 238 8.10 -16.08 9.30
CA ASP A 238 8.90 -15.71 10.47
C ASP A 238 7.99 -15.28 11.63
N ALA A 239 6.95 -14.49 11.35
CA ALA A 239 5.96 -14.10 12.36
C ALA A 239 5.18 -15.30 12.91
N VAL A 240 4.80 -16.24 12.03
CA VAL A 240 4.13 -17.49 12.44
C VAL A 240 5.03 -18.32 13.35
N ALA A 241 6.31 -18.49 12.98
CA ALA A 241 7.28 -19.24 13.80
C ALA A 241 7.51 -18.57 15.17
N LEU A 242 7.70 -17.24 15.17
CA LEU A 242 7.90 -16.46 16.38
C LEU A 242 6.70 -16.57 17.33
N LEU A 243 5.47 -16.38 16.85
CA LEU A 243 4.27 -16.45 17.67
C LEU A 243 4.05 -17.84 18.27
N LYS A 244 4.35 -18.91 17.52
CA LYS A 244 4.33 -20.29 18.06
C LYS A 244 5.31 -20.45 19.22
N GLN A 245 6.55 -19.96 19.10
CA GLN A 245 7.56 -20.06 20.15
C GLN A 245 7.24 -19.16 21.36
N VAL A 246 6.70 -17.96 21.14
CA VAL A 246 6.18 -17.08 22.21
C VAL A 246 5.13 -17.81 23.04
N ASN A 247 4.19 -18.50 22.37
CA ASN A 247 3.15 -19.30 23.04
C ASN A 247 3.74 -20.51 23.78
N GLN A 248 4.62 -21.27 23.16
CA GLN A 248 5.28 -22.43 23.77
C GLN A 248 6.05 -22.05 25.04
N MET A 249 6.70 -20.87 25.03
CA MET A 249 7.42 -20.34 26.18
C MET A 249 6.51 -19.65 27.20
N GLY A 250 5.22 -19.45 26.91
CA GLY A 250 4.26 -18.84 27.81
C GLY A 250 4.43 -17.34 28.04
N LEU A 251 5.17 -16.63 27.15
CA LEU A 251 5.50 -15.21 27.31
C LEU A 251 4.29 -14.29 27.29
N GLY A 252 3.20 -14.67 26.61
CA GLY A 252 1.95 -13.93 26.60
C GLY A 252 1.26 -13.82 27.97
N LYS A 253 1.67 -14.65 28.95
CA LYS A 253 1.20 -14.55 30.34
C LYS A 253 2.03 -13.58 31.19
N GLU A 254 3.24 -13.24 30.72
CA GLU A 254 4.20 -12.42 31.45
C GLU A 254 4.20 -10.96 30.91
N MET A 255 3.89 -10.76 29.64
CA MET A 255 3.92 -9.46 28.97
C MET A 255 2.93 -9.38 27.81
N THR A 256 2.63 -8.17 27.36
CA THR A 256 1.85 -7.95 26.13
C THR A 256 2.69 -8.32 24.90
N ILE A 257 2.13 -9.11 23.99
CA ILE A 257 2.75 -9.45 22.70
C ILE A 257 2.14 -8.54 21.64
N PHE A 258 2.99 -7.91 20.83
CA PHE A 258 2.57 -6.94 19.83
C PHE A 258 3.29 -7.16 18.51
N ASN A 259 2.56 -7.53 17.44
CA ASN A 259 3.10 -7.54 16.08
C ASN A 259 2.90 -6.17 15.45
N ALA A 260 3.97 -5.53 15.02
CA ALA A 260 3.92 -4.20 14.42
C ALA A 260 3.03 -4.15 13.17
N PHE A 261 3.00 -5.24 12.37
CA PHE A 261 2.16 -5.33 11.17
C PHE A 261 1.79 -6.78 10.88
N ILE A 262 0.49 -7.09 10.83
CA ILE A 262 -0.03 -8.41 10.49
C ILE A 262 -1.12 -8.32 9.43
N THR A 263 -1.32 -9.41 8.68
CA THR A 263 -2.41 -9.56 7.72
C THR A 263 -3.25 -10.80 8.04
N ASN A 264 -4.46 -10.90 7.50
CA ASN A 264 -5.33 -12.07 7.70
C ASN A 264 -4.67 -13.36 7.22
N VAL A 265 -3.98 -13.30 6.07
CA VAL A 265 -3.29 -14.46 5.48
C VAL A 265 -2.20 -14.98 6.42
N VAL A 266 -1.42 -14.07 7.02
CA VAL A 266 -0.38 -14.45 8.00
C VAL A 266 -1.02 -14.99 9.28
N ALA A 267 -2.01 -14.28 9.81
CA ALA A 267 -2.70 -14.64 11.05
C ALA A 267 -3.41 -16.02 10.98
N LYS A 268 -3.95 -16.37 9.81
CA LYS A 268 -4.57 -17.68 9.57
C LYS A 268 -3.56 -18.84 9.71
N GLY A 269 -2.28 -18.59 9.44
CA GLY A 269 -1.20 -19.57 9.63
C GLY A 269 -0.77 -19.76 11.10
N VAL A 270 -1.25 -18.91 12.01
CA VAL A 270 -0.94 -18.96 13.45
C VAL A 270 -2.01 -19.77 14.19
N PRO A 271 -1.64 -20.79 15.01
CA PRO A 271 -2.60 -21.49 15.87
C PRO A 271 -3.39 -20.51 16.75
N ALA A 272 -4.66 -20.81 16.99
CA ALA A 272 -5.54 -19.90 17.73
C ALA A 272 -5.01 -19.55 19.12
N GLU A 273 -4.48 -20.53 19.82
CA GLU A 273 -3.87 -20.38 21.14
C GLU A 273 -2.60 -19.52 21.12
N ALA A 274 -1.85 -19.51 20.01
CA ALA A 274 -0.67 -18.68 19.83
C ALA A 274 -1.00 -17.24 19.40
N LEU A 275 -2.18 -17.04 18.82
CA LEU A 275 -2.66 -15.73 18.41
C LEU A 275 -3.47 -15.05 19.52
N GLN A 276 -4.07 -15.81 20.43
CA GLN A 276 -4.95 -15.31 21.48
C GLN A 276 -4.27 -14.21 22.31
N GLY A 277 -4.90 -13.04 22.38
CA GLY A 277 -4.40 -11.90 23.15
C GLY A 277 -3.26 -11.12 22.51
N VAL A 278 -2.70 -11.57 21.38
CA VAL A 278 -1.69 -10.83 20.61
C VAL A 278 -2.31 -9.57 20.04
N HIS A 279 -1.68 -8.42 20.29
CA HIS A 279 -2.07 -7.16 19.66
C HIS A 279 -1.28 -6.95 18.35
N ALA A 280 -1.89 -6.26 17.40
CA ALA A 280 -1.20 -5.92 16.17
C ALA A 280 -1.79 -4.68 15.50
N MET A 281 -0.99 -4.03 14.61
CA MET A 281 -1.52 -3.08 13.65
C MET A 281 -1.92 -3.82 12.36
N HIS A 282 -3.10 -3.50 11.86
CA HIS A 282 -3.68 -4.11 10.68
C HIS A 282 -4.17 -3.02 9.70
N TYR A 283 -3.68 -3.02 8.46
CA TYR A 283 -4.04 -1.96 7.50
C TYR A 283 -5.54 -1.91 7.19
N PHE A 284 -6.16 -3.07 7.04
CA PHE A 284 -7.59 -3.22 6.77
C PHE A 284 -8.08 -4.56 7.32
N TYR A 285 -9.08 -4.52 8.21
CA TYR A 285 -9.77 -5.72 8.69
C TYR A 285 -11.20 -5.75 8.16
N TYR A 286 -11.61 -6.88 7.63
CA TYR A 286 -12.86 -7.02 6.89
C TYR A 286 -14.14 -6.94 7.75
N ASP A 287 -14.03 -7.20 9.06
CA ASP A 287 -15.16 -7.11 10.01
C ASP A 287 -14.97 -5.89 10.93
N LEU A 288 -15.58 -4.78 10.53
CA LEU A 288 -15.68 -3.54 11.30
C LEU A 288 -17.07 -3.33 11.90
N SER A 289 -17.89 -4.38 12.04
CA SER A 289 -19.29 -4.28 12.49
C SER A 289 -19.48 -3.58 13.84
N ASN A 290 -18.51 -3.76 14.77
CA ASN A 290 -18.49 -3.13 16.08
C ASN A 290 -17.66 -1.85 16.15
N PHE A 291 -17.12 -1.37 15.02
CA PHE A 291 -16.31 -0.17 14.99
C PHE A 291 -17.17 1.08 15.19
N GLU A 292 -16.63 2.08 15.90
CA GLU A 292 -17.36 3.30 16.28
C GLU A 292 -17.73 4.17 15.06
N ASP A 293 -16.84 4.27 14.07
CA ASP A 293 -17.11 4.99 12.82
C ASP A 293 -17.98 4.14 11.88
N LYS A 294 -19.29 4.41 11.92
CA LYS A 294 -20.29 3.63 11.15
C LYS A 294 -20.17 3.83 9.64
N GLU A 295 -19.68 4.98 9.18
CA GLU A 295 -19.47 5.23 7.74
C GLU A 295 -18.28 4.40 7.23
N ALA A 296 -17.16 4.42 7.96
CA ALA A 296 -16.02 3.58 7.64
C ALA A 296 -16.38 2.08 7.70
N ALA A 297 -17.15 1.66 8.72
CA ALA A 297 -17.63 0.29 8.85
C ALA A 297 -18.51 -0.14 7.66
N LYS A 298 -19.41 0.75 7.21
CA LYS A 298 -20.27 0.50 6.04
C LYS A 298 -19.44 0.34 4.76
N SER A 299 -18.50 1.27 4.51
CA SER A 299 -17.63 1.20 3.32
C SER A 299 -16.77 -0.07 3.31
N ALA A 300 -16.26 -0.48 4.48
CA ALA A 300 -15.52 -1.73 4.62
C ALA A 300 -16.39 -2.96 4.36
N GLN A 301 -17.64 -2.95 4.83
CA GLN A 301 -18.59 -4.03 4.59
C GLN A 301 -18.94 -4.16 3.11
N GLU A 302 -19.26 -3.06 2.43
CA GLU A 302 -19.56 -3.04 0.99
C GLU A 302 -18.41 -3.62 0.17
N PHE A 303 -17.17 -3.21 0.45
CA PHE A 303 -15.98 -3.77 -0.19
C PHE A 303 -15.82 -5.27 0.12
N THR A 304 -16.02 -5.67 1.37
CA THR A 304 -15.91 -7.07 1.81
C THR A 304 -16.92 -7.96 1.10
N GLU A 305 -18.15 -7.51 0.94
CA GLU A 305 -19.21 -8.22 0.23
C GLU A 305 -18.91 -8.36 -1.27
N LEU A 306 -18.44 -7.28 -1.91
CA LEU A 306 -17.98 -7.31 -3.30
C LEU A 306 -16.82 -8.30 -3.49
N PHE A 307 -15.83 -8.27 -2.61
CA PHE A 307 -14.69 -9.16 -2.67
C PHE A 307 -15.09 -10.63 -2.48
N ARG A 308 -15.90 -10.91 -1.45
CA ARG A 308 -16.42 -12.26 -1.18
C ARG A 308 -17.28 -12.81 -2.32
N SER A 309 -18.10 -11.98 -2.93
CA SER A 309 -18.96 -12.41 -4.06
C SER A 309 -18.14 -12.90 -5.25
N LYS A 310 -16.91 -12.40 -5.41
CA LYS A 310 -16.03 -12.77 -6.52
C LYS A 310 -15.04 -13.87 -6.16
N TYR A 311 -14.48 -13.84 -4.94
CA TYR A 311 -13.35 -14.70 -4.56
C TYR A 311 -13.67 -15.72 -3.46
N GLY A 312 -14.87 -15.70 -2.88
CA GLY A 312 -15.31 -16.66 -1.86
C GLY A 312 -14.70 -16.45 -0.45
N THR A 313 -13.74 -15.56 -0.30
CA THR A 313 -13.03 -15.27 0.95
C THR A 313 -13.11 -13.78 1.28
N PRO A 314 -12.92 -13.38 2.55
CA PRO A 314 -12.80 -11.95 2.88
C PRO A 314 -11.49 -11.38 2.30
N PRO A 315 -11.46 -10.05 2.03
CA PRO A 315 -10.25 -9.40 1.55
C PRO A 315 -9.16 -9.36 2.63
N ASP A 316 -7.91 -9.49 2.19
CA ASP A 316 -6.74 -9.24 3.02
C ASP A 316 -6.33 -7.75 2.97
N ALA A 317 -5.45 -7.33 3.88
CA ALA A 317 -4.91 -5.98 3.92
C ALA A 317 -4.26 -5.55 2.59
N TYR A 318 -3.54 -6.44 1.94
CA TYR A 318 -2.91 -6.17 0.64
C TYR A 318 -3.91 -6.06 -0.52
N ALA A 319 -5.01 -6.82 -0.48
CA ALA A 319 -6.12 -6.62 -1.42
C ALA A 319 -6.73 -5.22 -1.26
N ALA A 320 -6.89 -4.74 -0.02
CA ALA A 320 -7.41 -3.42 0.28
C ALA A 320 -6.47 -2.31 -0.23
N ILE A 321 -5.15 -2.43 -0.02
CA ILE A 321 -4.15 -1.47 -0.53
C ILE A 321 -4.25 -1.37 -2.06
N ALA A 322 -4.26 -2.51 -2.74
CA ALA A 322 -4.32 -2.55 -4.20
C ALA A 322 -5.65 -2.00 -4.74
N TYR A 323 -6.77 -2.36 -4.12
CA TYR A 323 -8.08 -1.82 -4.51
C TYR A 323 -8.12 -0.29 -4.42
N ILE A 324 -7.64 0.29 -3.31
CA ILE A 324 -7.58 1.75 -3.13
C ILE A 324 -6.67 2.37 -4.21
N ALA A 325 -5.49 1.79 -4.45
CA ALA A 325 -4.53 2.30 -5.43
C ALA A 325 -5.11 2.40 -6.84
N TYR A 326 -5.80 1.35 -7.29
CA TYR A 326 -6.40 1.35 -8.62
C TYR A 326 -7.65 2.23 -8.70
N MET A 327 -8.46 2.30 -7.65
CA MET A 327 -9.59 3.24 -7.62
C MET A 327 -9.10 4.70 -7.69
N GLU A 328 -7.99 5.04 -7.05
CA GLU A 328 -7.38 6.36 -7.11
C GLU A 328 -6.74 6.65 -8.48
N LEU A 329 -6.08 5.67 -9.10
CA LEU A 329 -5.63 5.79 -10.48
C LEU A 329 -6.79 6.14 -11.43
N PHE A 330 -7.92 5.45 -11.29
CA PHE A 330 -9.11 5.67 -12.11
C PHE A 330 -9.77 7.02 -11.81
N ARG A 331 -9.87 7.40 -10.52
CA ARG A 331 -10.34 8.73 -10.14
C ARG A 331 -9.43 9.82 -10.73
N GLY A 332 -8.13 9.59 -10.75
CA GLY A 332 -7.15 10.50 -11.36
C GLY A 332 -7.41 10.72 -12.84
N PHE A 333 -7.67 9.66 -13.62
CA PHE A 333 -8.03 9.78 -15.04
C PHE A 333 -9.32 10.59 -15.26
N GLU A 334 -10.37 10.26 -14.49
CA GLU A 334 -11.67 10.95 -14.60
C GLU A 334 -11.58 12.43 -14.17
N ALA A 335 -10.87 12.73 -13.07
CA ALA A 335 -10.67 14.10 -12.58
C ALA A 335 -9.81 14.95 -13.52
N ALA A 336 -8.74 14.38 -14.05
CA ALA A 336 -7.87 15.02 -15.04
C ALA A 336 -8.53 15.18 -16.41
N LYS A 337 -9.59 14.40 -16.69
CA LYS A 337 -10.17 14.26 -18.02
C LYS A 337 -9.10 13.93 -19.07
N SER A 338 -8.12 13.14 -18.69
CA SER A 338 -6.91 12.85 -19.45
C SER A 338 -6.21 11.60 -18.95
N LEU A 339 -5.42 10.96 -19.81
CA LEU A 339 -4.51 9.86 -19.45
C LEU A 339 -3.06 10.35 -19.27
N ASP A 340 -2.82 11.65 -19.46
CA ASP A 340 -1.51 12.28 -19.29
C ASP A 340 -1.10 12.30 -17.82
N ALA A 341 0.10 11.80 -17.51
CA ALA A 341 0.58 11.61 -16.14
C ALA A 341 0.64 12.91 -15.31
N LYS A 342 1.04 14.02 -15.96
CA LYS A 342 1.13 15.32 -15.29
C LYS A 342 -0.26 15.86 -14.94
N LYS A 343 -1.20 15.80 -15.88
CA LYS A 343 -2.59 16.22 -15.64
C LYS A 343 -3.26 15.38 -14.58
N VAL A 344 -2.98 14.06 -14.54
CA VAL A 344 -3.47 13.15 -13.51
C VAL A 344 -2.93 13.55 -12.13
N SER A 345 -1.63 13.81 -12.04
CA SER A 345 -1.00 14.27 -10.79
C SER A 345 -1.59 15.61 -10.32
N GLU A 346 -1.67 16.60 -11.19
CA GLU A 346 -2.27 17.90 -10.88
C GLU A 346 -3.72 17.76 -10.41
N ALA A 347 -4.51 16.91 -11.03
CA ALA A 347 -5.91 16.68 -10.66
C ALA A 347 -6.05 15.99 -9.30
N LEU A 348 -5.18 15.01 -8.98
CA LEU A 348 -5.19 14.34 -7.69
C LEU A 348 -4.78 15.27 -6.55
N MET A 349 -3.87 16.22 -6.81
CA MET A 349 -3.36 17.18 -5.82
C MET A 349 -4.19 18.48 -5.77
N ALA A 350 -5.23 18.62 -6.60
CA ALA A 350 -6.05 19.85 -6.63
C ALA A 350 -6.98 19.97 -5.42
N GLY A 351 -7.26 21.21 -5.03
CA GLY A 351 -8.20 21.52 -3.96
C GLY A 351 -7.76 20.97 -2.60
N THR A 352 -8.65 20.24 -1.92
CA THR A 352 -8.34 19.57 -0.65
C THR A 352 -7.56 18.28 -0.82
N ALA A 353 -7.41 17.80 -2.05
CA ALA A 353 -6.86 16.49 -2.39
C ALA A 353 -7.55 15.31 -1.66
N GLU A 354 -8.80 15.51 -1.20
CA GLU A 354 -9.58 14.51 -0.45
C GLU A 354 -10.20 13.46 -1.38
N PHE A 355 -10.32 12.25 -0.85
CA PHE A 355 -10.99 11.13 -1.51
C PHE A 355 -11.56 10.15 -0.49
N ASN A 356 -12.59 9.40 -0.90
CA ASN A 356 -13.18 8.37 -0.06
C ASN A 356 -12.58 7.00 -0.34
N THR A 357 -12.41 6.22 0.72
CA THR A 357 -11.87 4.87 0.63
C THR A 357 -12.76 3.85 1.35
N ILE A 358 -12.44 2.58 1.16
CA ILE A 358 -13.11 1.46 1.84
C ILE A 358 -12.92 1.45 3.37
N LYS A 359 -12.16 2.35 3.93
CA LYS A 359 -11.94 2.52 5.37
C LYS A 359 -12.12 3.97 5.84
N GLY A 360 -12.94 4.73 5.11
CA GLY A 360 -13.25 6.11 5.39
C GLY A 360 -12.45 7.10 4.53
N PRO A 361 -12.58 8.41 4.83
CA PRO A 361 -11.95 9.46 4.05
C PRO A 361 -10.42 9.46 4.19
N ALA A 362 -9.78 9.90 3.11
CA ALA A 362 -8.34 10.12 3.01
C ALA A 362 -8.05 11.40 2.21
N LYS A 363 -6.80 11.86 2.25
CA LYS A 363 -6.31 12.96 1.41
C LYS A 363 -4.88 12.66 0.94
N TRP A 364 -4.52 13.21 -0.22
CA TRP A 364 -3.13 13.23 -0.66
C TRP A 364 -2.37 14.33 0.07
N ARG A 365 -1.20 14.02 0.58
CA ARG A 365 -0.27 14.96 1.20
C ARG A 365 0.77 15.44 0.19
N GLN A 366 1.44 16.54 0.46
CA GLN A 366 2.43 17.16 -0.45
C GLN A 366 3.56 16.20 -0.89
N ASP A 367 3.87 15.19 -0.09
CA ASP A 367 4.83 14.14 -0.41
C ASP A 367 4.21 12.95 -1.17
N HIS A 368 3.00 13.12 -1.72
CA HIS A 368 2.22 12.10 -2.43
C HIS A 368 1.94 10.82 -1.62
N ALA A 369 2.00 10.90 -0.30
CA ALA A 369 1.51 9.86 0.60
C ALA A 369 0.03 10.04 0.90
N ALA A 370 -0.74 8.96 0.91
CA ALA A 370 -2.13 9.00 1.36
C ALA A 370 -2.21 9.09 2.89
N VAL A 371 -2.93 10.08 3.38
CA VAL A 371 -3.24 10.26 4.80
C VAL A 371 -4.68 9.84 5.04
N TYR A 372 -4.88 8.77 5.78
CA TYR A 372 -6.20 8.19 6.06
C TYR A 372 -6.72 8.65 7.42
N LYS A 373 -8.03 8.87 7.55
CA LYS A 373 -8.69 9.00 8.86
C LYS A 373 -8.41 7.76 9.73
N HIS A 374 -8.47 6.57 9.14
CA HIS A 374 -8.10 5.30 9.76
C HIS A 374 -6.95 4.67 8.97
N ALA A 375 -5.70 5.04 9.28
CA ALA A 375 -4.53 4.50 8.59
C ALA A 375 -4.38 3.00 8.87
N ALA A 376 -4.48 2.61 10.16
CA ALA A 376 -4.49 1.22 10.57
C ALA A 376 -5.43 0.99 11.77
N PHE A 377 -5.91 -0.23 11.89
CA PHE A 377 -6.70 -0.72 13.01
C PHE A 377 -5.80 -1.41 14.02
N LEU A 378 -5.98 -1.08 15.30
CA LEU A 378 -5.43 -1.87 16.39
C LEU A 378 -6.32 -3.07 16.58
N VAL A 379 -5.76 -4.26 16.43
CA VAL A 379 -6.49 -5.52 16.55
C VAL A 379 -5.93 -6.36 17.71
N LYS A 380 -6.77 -7.25 18.24
CA LYS A 380 -6.41 -8.24 19.25
C LYS A 380 -6.81 -9.63 18.78
N GLY A 381 -5.89 -10.58 18.83
CA GLY A 381 -6.10 -11.96 18.41
C GLY A 381 -7.15 -12.69 19.27
N LYS A 382 -8.02 -13.42 18.58
CA LYS A 382 -9.08 -14.25 19.16
C LYS A 382 -8.58 -15.68 19.41
N GLY A 383 -8.93 -16.24 20.55
CA GLY A 383 -8.86 -17.67 20.83
C GLY A 383 -9.85 -18.49 20.00
N ALA A 384 -9.73 -19.81 20.02
CA ALA A 384 -10.57 -20.70 19.20
C ALA A 384 -12.08 -20.52 19.49
N GLU A 385 -12.45 -20.42 20.77
CA GLU A 385 -13.84 -20.27 21.23
C GLU A 385 -14.47 -18.91 20.87
N GLU A 386 -13.66 -17.89 20.55
CA GLU A 386 -14.13 -16.55 20.21
C GLU A 386 -14.42 -16.39 18.69
N ARG A 387 -13.94 -17.35 17.88
CA ARG A 387 -14.00 -17.27 16.42
C ARG A 387 -15.31 -17.79 15.87
N LYS A 388 -16.00 -17.00 15.04
CA LYS A 388 -17.22 -17.39 14.32
C LYS A 388 -16.92 -18.31 13.11
N ASN A 389 -15.72 -18.17 12.52
CA ASN A 389 -15.23 -18.94 11.38
C ASN A 389 -13.70 -18.85 11.30
N GLU A 390 -13.07 -19.54 10.36
CA GLU A 390 -11.61 -19.59 10.18
C GLU A 390 -10.95 -18.24 9.89
N TRP A 391 -11.68 -17.22 9.40
CA TRP A 391 -11.21 -15.88 9.09
C TRP A 391 -11.41 -14.89 10.25
N ASP A 392 -12.25 -15.23 11.22
CA ASP A 392 -12.57 -14.37 12.35
C ASP A 392 -11.47 -14.44 13.43
N VAL A 393 -10.26 -14.02 13.03
CA VAL A 393 -9.03 -14.18 13.83
C VAL A 393 -8.76 -13.01 14.77
N PHE A 394 -9.42 -11.85 14.57
CA PHE A 394 -9.19 -10.65 15.37
C PHE A 394 -10.48 -9.96 15.83
N SER A 395 -10.36 -9.23 16.94
CA SER A 395 -11.28 -8.16 17.32
C SER A 395 -10.60 -6.82 17.07
N VAL A 396 -11.30 -5.86 16.47
CA VAL A 396 -10.83 -4.48 16.33
C VAL A 396 -11.06 -3.77 17.67
N VAL A 397 -10.01 -3.18 18.23
CA VAL A 397 -10.03 -2.52 19.53
C VAL A 397 -9.70 -1.02 19.45
N GLY A 398 -9.45 -0.51 18.25
CA GLY A 398 -9.21 0.90 17.99
C GLY A 398 -8.65 1.13 16.59
N SER A 399 -8.33 2.38 16.29
CA SER A 399 -7.63 2.76 15.05
C SER A 399 -6.69 3.94 15.29
N GLN A 400 -5.77 4.14 14.37
CA GLN A 400 -4.92 5.32 14.29
C GLN A 400 -4.91 5.85 12.86
N GLY A 401 -4.75 7.15 12.69
CA GLY A 401 -4.69 7.79 11.37
C GLY A 401 -4.43 9.28 11.50
N GLY A 402 -4.63 10.00 10.41
CA GLY A 402 -4.35 11.43 10.34
C GLY A 402 -2.87 11.75 10.09
N ASP A 403 -2.55 13.03 10.03
CA ASP A 403 -1.18 13.51 9.82
C ASP A 403 -0.25 13.17 11.00
N GLU A 404 -0.82 12.99 12.20
CA GLU A 404 -0.07 12.70 13.43
C GLU A 404 0.63 11.34 13.45
N VAL A 405 0.21 10.40 12.63
CA VAL A 405 0.88 9.09 12.51
C VAL A 405 1.95 9.06 11.42
N MET A 406 2.11 10.16 10.68
CA MET A 406 3.04 10.26 9.56
C MET A 406 4.33 10.99 9.97
N PRO A 407 5.48 10.73 9.33
CA PRO A 407 6.64 11.60 9.46
C PRO A 407 6.25 13.03 9.10
N THR A 408 6.71 14.04 9.86
CA THR A 408 6.38 15.43 9.53
C THR A 408 6.97 15.84 8.18
N LEU A 409 6.25 16.67 7.41
CA LEU A 409 6.76 17.17 6.13
C LEU A 409 8.12 17.87 6.31
N LYS A 410 8.29 18.64 7.40
CA LYS A 410 9.58 19.25 7.76
C LYS A 410 10.71 18.20 7.90
N SER A 411 10.45 17.04 8.51
CA SER A 411 11.46 15.98 8.65
C SER A 411 11.79 15.29 7.33
N LEU A 412 10.94 15.45 6.32
CA LEU A 412 11.11 14.95 4.95
C LEU A 412 11.69 16.02 3.99
N GLY A 413 11.95 17.26 4.49
CA GLY A 413 12.56 18.34 3.71
C GLY A 413 11.58 19.22 2.92
N TYR A 414 10.28 19.16 3.22
CA TYR A 414 9.24 20.03 2.62
C TYR A 414 9.07 21.31 3.40
#